data_873cb78d7f160ad5f25fc88f83280de5
#
_entry.id   873cb78d7f160ad5f25fc88f83280de5
#
_cell.length_a   1.000
_cell.length_b   1.000
_cell.length_c   1.000
_cell.angle_alpha   90.00
_cell.angle_beta   90.00
_cell.angle_gamma   90.00
#
_symmetry.space_group_name_H-M   'P 1'
#
loop_
_entity.id
_entity.type
_entity.pdbx_description
1 polymer ?
#
loop_
_entity_poly.entity_id
_entity_poly.type
_entity_poly.pdbx_seq_one_letter_code
_entity_poly.pdbx_strand_id
1 'polypeptide(L)'
;MKLTPEQLEEYESRGFITLPALIGADELEQLRSDLTRIEPGKDGVVKEKSGAVRTVFRVHDLEGPTGLESFNALSRLPRMLEPAKQLLKDDRLYVYHTKCNLKEAIVGEIWQWHQDFGYWATDGVQEAEGMTTALVMLSEATEIGGCLYFIPGSHKRGQIPPALDETTTSYSLWTVPKDDVIDLMGEYGDPVPIVGKPGTVVLFHPHIVHGSGHNMSRYSRWHIYVVYNQVDNKPQPVQKPRAEWVVSTNFKPLTTVDDAAILAQRKTLAA
;
A
#
# COMPACT_ATOMS: atom_id res chain seq x y z
N MET A 1 0.12 18.51 7.04
CA MET A 1 -0.14 17.95 8.39
C MET A 1 1.16 17.38 8.91
N LYS A 2 1.45 17.53 10.20
CA LYS A 2 2.61 16.88 10.85
C LYS A 2 2.11 15.86 11.85
N LEU A 3 2.84 14.75 11.99
CA LEU A 3 2.61 13.77 13.05
C LEU A 3 3.02 14.34 14.41
N THR A 4 2.28 13.97 15.46
CA THR A 4 2.65 14.31 16.83
C THR A 4 3.80 13.44 17.33
N PRO A 5 4.51 13.82 18.41
CA PRO A 5 5.53 12.96 19.02
C PRO A 5 5.01 11.57 19.40
N GLU A 6 3.78 11.49 19.91
CA GLU A 6 3.13 10.23 20.31
C GLU A 6 2.87 9.32 19.09
N GLN A 7 2.46 9.90 17.95
CA GLN A 7 2.29 9.16 16.71
C GLN A 7 3.62 8.64 16.15
N LEU A 8 4.70 9.42 16.28
CA LEU A 8 6.04 8.97 15.89
C LEU A 8 6.51 7.82 16.79
N GLU A 9 6.32 7.93 18.10
CA GLU A 9 6.63 6.86 19.06
C GLU A 9 5.77 5.60 18.79
N GLU A 10 4.49 5.76 18.47
CA GLU A 10 3.63 4.65 18.08
C GLU A 10 4.15 3.94 16.84
N TYR A 11 4.56 4.69 15.79
CA TYR A 11 5.13 4.10 14.59
C TYR A 11 6.43 3.35 14.89
N GLU A 12 7.34 3.92 15.67
CA GLU A 12 8.61 3.27 16.07
C GLU A 12 8.38 2.02 16.94
N SER A 13 7.40 2.05 17.83
CA SER A 13 7.13 0.92 18.75
C SER A 13 6.35 -0.21 18.09
N ARG A 14 5.30 0.12 17.32
CA ARG A 14 4.35 -0.84 16.74
C ARG A 14 4.64 -1.16 15.27
N GLY A 15 5.36 -0.30 14.55
CA GLY A 15 5.62 -0.41 13.12
C GLY A 15 4.52 0.17 12.25
N PHE A 16 3.49 0.79 12.82
CA PHE A 16 2.40 1.45 12.09
C PHE A 16 1.65 2.46 12.95
N ILE A 17 0.97 3.39 12.28
CA ILE A 17 0.01 4.33 12.88
C ILE A 17 -1.24 4.42 12.01
N THR A 18 -2.37 4.74 12.64
CA THR A 18 -3.66 4.93 11.97
C THR A 18 -4.11 6.38 12.07
N LEU A 19 -4.46 6.97 10.93
CA LEU A 19 -4.95 8.34 10.79
C LEU A 19 -6.39 8.32 10.27
N PRO A 20 -7.41 8.35 11.15
CA PRO A 20 -8.81 8.29 10.74
C PRO A 20 -9.23 9.51 9.93
N ALA A 21 -10.13 9.31 8.95
CA ALA A 21 -10.79 10.37 8.17
C ALA A 21 -9.83 11.38 7.51
N LEU A 22 -8.65 10.91 7.07
CA LEU A 22 -7.66 11.77 6.43
C LEU A 22 -8.07 12.16 5.00
N ILE A 23 -8.84 11.31 4.31
CA ILE A 23 -9.37 11.55 2.95
C ILE A 23 -10.88 11.74 3.04
N GLY A 24 -11.37 12.83 2.43
CA GLY A 24 -12.77 13.22 2.47
C GLY A 24 -13.69 12.36 1.58
N ALA A 25 -15.00 12.39 1.86
CA ALA A 25 -15.97 11.57 1.15
C ALA A 25 -16.01 11.83 -0.36
N ASP A 26 -15.98 13.11 -0.78
CA ASP A 26 -16.00 13.49 -2.19
C ASP A 26 -14.73 13.05 -2.92
N GLU A 27 -13.58 13.10 -2.24
CA GLU A 27 -12.30 12.63 -2.77
C GLU A 27 -12.32 11.11 -2.95
N LEU A 28 -12.86 10.38 -1.99
CA LEU A 28 -13.02 8.92 -2.07
C LEU A 28 -13.96 8.51 -3.22
N GLU A 29 -15.03 9.27 -3.44
CA GLU A 29 -15.93 9.05 -4.57
C GLU A 29 -15.20 9.24 -5.90
N GLN A 30 -14.40 10.32 -6.02
CA GLN A 30 -13.59 10.57 -7.20
C GLN A 30 -12.59 9.44 -7.45
N LEU A 31 -11.81 9.04 -6.44
CA LEU A 31 -10.82 7.97 -6.55
C LEU A 31 -11.47 6.65 -6.97
N ARG A 32 -12.60 6.26 -6.36
CA ARG A 32 -13.34 5.04 -6.75
C ARG A 32 -13.87 5.11 -8.17
N SER A 33 -14.46 6.25 -8.55
CA SER A 33 -14.97 6.47 -9.92
C SER A 33 -13.84 6.32 -10.94
N ASP A 34 -12.66 6.89 -10.68
CA ASP A 34 -11.53 6.83 -11.60
C ASP A 34 -10.99 5.40 -11.74
N LEU A 35 -10.91 4.62 -10.65
CA LEU A 35 -10.49 3.22 -10.72
C LEU A 35 -11.40 2.38 -11.62
N THR A 36 -12.71 2.64 -11.62
CA THR A 36 -13.65 1.88 -12.45
C THR A 36 -13.49 2.14 -13.95
N ARG A 37 -12.76 3.18 -14.33
CA ARG A 37 -12.46 3.52 -15.75
C ARG A 37 -11.27 2.76 -16.30
N ILE A 38 -10.47 2.11 -15.44
CA ILE A 38 -9.31 1.34 -15.88
C ILE A 38 -9.78 0.05 -16.54
N GLU A 39 -9.43 -0.11 -17.82
CA GLU A 39 -9.80 -1.29 -18.59
C GLU A 39 -9.08 -2.56 -18.10
N PRO A 40 -9.81 -3.68 -17.91
CA PRO A 40 -9.24 -4.92 -17.37
C PRO A 40 -8.30 -5.65 -18.32
N GLY A 41 -7.70 -5.10 -19.26
CA GLY A 41 -6.78 -5.74 -20.21
C GLY A 41 -5.45 -5.02 -20.34
N LYS A 42 -5.30 -3.90 -19.62
CA LYS A 42 -4.08 -3.10 -19.67
C LYS A 42 -2.96 -3.73 -18.85
N ASP A 43 -1.73 -3.43 -19.25
CA ASP A 43 -0.56 -3.68 -18.41
C ASP A 43 -0.75 -2.99 -17.05
N GLY A 44 -0.32 -3.65 -15.98
CA GLY A 44 -0.54 -3.19 -14.62
C GLY A 44 -1.88 -3.60 -14.01
N VAL A 45 -2.77 -4.28 -14.73
CA VAL A 45 -4.01 -4.85 -14.21
C VAL A 45 -3.89 -6.36 -14.05
N VAL A 46 -3.89 -6.84 -12.81
CA VAL A 46 -3.82 -8.27 -12.47
C VAL A 46 -5.19 -8.76 -12.07
N LYS A 47 -5.58 -9.94 -12.58
CA LYS A 47 -6.85 -10.59 -12.28
C LYS A 47 -6.69 -11.77 -11.34
N GLU A 48 -7.73 -12.05 -10.58
CA GLU A 48 -7.89 -13.30 -9.83
C GLU A 48 -8.24 -14.45 -10.77
N LYS A 49 -8.18 -15.70 -10.26
CA LYS A 49 -8.64 -16.89 -10.99
C LYS A 49 -10.12 -16.79 -11.41
N SER A 50 -10.93 -16.09 -10.64
CA SER A 50 -12.34 -15.77 -10.95
C SER A 50 -12.52 -14.86 -12.16
N GLY A 51 -11.45 -14.20 -12.64
CA GLY A 51 -11.49 -13.17 -13.68
C GLY A 51 -11.73 -11.76 -13.17
N ALA A 52 -12.07 -11.58 -11.90
CA ALA A 52 -12.21 -10.27 -11.27
C ALA A 52 -10.87 -9.53 -11.22
N VAL A 53 -10.91 -8.20 -11.31
CA VAL A 53 -9.71 -7.38 -11.14
C VAL A 53 -9.28 -7.46 -9.67
N ARG A 54 -8.07 -7.93 -9.45
CA ARG A 54 -7.48 -8.08 -8.12
C ARG A 54 -6.65 -6.88 -7.71
N THR A 55 -5.77 -6.48 -8.61
CA THR A 55 -4.76 -5.45 -8.32
C THR A 55 -4.55 -4.57 -9.53
N VAL A 56 -4.44 -3.25 -9.30
CA VAL A 56 -4.04 -2.27 -10.30
C VAL A 56 -2.78 -1.56 -9.79
N PHE A 57 -1.72 -1.64 -10.58
CA PHE A 57 -0.42 -1.04 -10.25
C PHE A 57 -0.23 0.32 -10.91
N ARG A 58 0.71 1.14 -10.39
CA ARG A 58 1.22 2.41 -10.94
C ARG A 58 0.14 3.47 -11.25
N VAL A 59 -0.98 3.47 -10.55
CA VAL A 59 -2.06 4.46 -10.76
C VAL A 59 -1.63 5.91 -10.51
N HIS A 60 -0.52 6.15 -9.80
CA HIS A 60 0.04 7.49 -9.56
C HIS A 60 0.84 8.05 -10.74
N ASP A 61 1.29 7.20 -11.65
CA ASP A 61 2.23 7.56 -12.70
C ASP A 61 1.49 7.84 -14.00
N LEU A 62 1.41 9.12 -14.36
CA LEU A 62 0.65 9.58 -15.52
C LEU A 62 1.23 9.11 -16.87
N GLU A 63 2.50 8.70 -16.89
CA GLU A 63 3.13 8.11 -18.07
C GLU A 63 2.91 6.59 -18.14
N GLY A 64 2.39 6.00 -17.07
CA GLY A 64 2.10 4.57 -16.99
C GLY A 64 0.74 4.20 -17.61
N PRO A 65 0.53 2.90 -17.89
CA PRO A 65 -0.69 2.43 -18.58
C PRO A 65 -1.97 2.62 -17.76
N THR A 66 -1.85 2.74 -16.44
CA THR A 66 -2.95 2.87 -15.49
C THR A 66 -2.97 4.22 -14.78
N GLY A 67 -2.14 5.17 -15.22
CA GLY A 67 -1.98 6.46 -14.59
C GLY A 67 -3.27 7.29 -14.54
N LEU A 68 -3.55 7.86 -13.38
CA LEU A 68 -4.73 8.67 -13.10
C LEU A 68 -4.33 9.91 -12.29
N GLU A 69 -4.77 11.06 -12.75
CA GLU A 69 -4.47 12.35 -12.14
C GLU A 69 -4.87 12.40 -10.64
N SER A 70 -6.03 11.88 -10.28
CA SER A 70 -6.50 11.85 -8.90
C SER A 70 -5.57 11.04 -7.97
N PHE A 71 -4.97 9.96 -8.47
CA PHE A 71 -4.01 9.15 -7.71
C PHE A 71 -2.61 9.76 -7.72
N ASN A 72 -2.23 10.47 -8.78
CA ASN A 72 -1.04 11.30 -8.77
C ASN A 72 -1.17 12.40 -7.72
N ALA A 73 -2.30 13.09 -7.68
CA ALA A 73 -2.59 14.10 -6.66
C ALA A 73 -2.59 13.49 -5.26
N LEU A 74 -3.28 12.36 -5.04
CA LEU A 74 -3.34 11.66 -3.74
C LEU A 74 -1.95 11.43 -3.15
N SER A 75 -1.01 10.93 -3.96
CA SER A 75 0.36 10.64 -3.51
C SER A 75 1.16 11.89 -3.12
N ARG A 76 0.68 13.08 -3.48
CA ARG A 76 1.37 14.37 -3.30
C ARG A 76 0.62 15.33 -2.39
N LEU A 77 -0.56 14.95 -1.86
CA LEU A 77 -1.27 15.78 -0.89
C LEU A 77 -0.37 16.07 0.32
N PRO A 78 -0.36 17.29 0.86
CA PRO A 78 0.44 17.63 2.05
C PRO A 78 0.16 16.69 3.24
N ARG A 79 -1.11 16.29 3.42
CA ARG A 79 -1.51 15.37 4.51
C ARG A 79 -1.07 13.91 4.29
N MET A 80 -0.63 13.54 3.09
CA MET A 80 -0.05 12.23 2.77
C MET A 80 1.49 12.27 2.78
N LEU A 81 2.08 13.25 2.07
CA LEU A 81 3.52 13.33 1.83
C LEU A 81 4.30 13.81 3.06
N GLU A 82 3.81 14.82 3.79
CA GLU A 82 4.54 15.37 4.94
C GLU A 82 4.69 14.37 6.11
N PRO A 83 3.67 13.56 6.48
CA PRO A 83 3.86 12.45 7.41
C PRO A 83 4.93 11.44 6.95
N ALA A 84 4.95 11.07 5.68
CA ALA A 84 5.94 10.16 5.14
C ALA A 84 7.37 10.71 5.24
N LYS A 85 7.57 12.00 4.88
CA LYS A 85 8.85 12.69 5.05
C LYS A 85 9.31 12.71 6.51
N GLN A 86 8.38 12.95 7.44
CA GLN A 86 8.68 13.00 8.86
C GLN A 86 9.11 11.63 9.40
N LEU A 87 8.44 10.55 8.99
CA LEU A 87 8.80 9.17 9.36
C LEU A 87 10.15 8.77 8.78
N LEU A 88 10.41 9.09 7.52
CA LEU A 88 11.65 8.73 6.83
C LEU A 88 12.80 9.71 7.08
N LYS A 89 12.53 10.84 7.76
CA LYS A 89 13.52 11.89 8.07
C LYS A 89 14.26 12.41 6.82
N ASP A 90 13.55 12.45 5.67
CA ASP A 90 14.07 12.95 4.38
C ASP A 90 12.97 13.72 3.64
N ASP A 91 13.34 14.87 3.08
CA ASP A 91 12.45 15.70 2.25
C ASP A 91 12.38 15.23 0.79
N ARG A 92 13.34 14.40 0.35
CA ARG A 92 13.48 13.92 -1.02
C ARG A 92 12.91 12.52 -1.19
N LEU A 93 11.57 12.44 -1.19
CA LEU A 93 10.86 11.18 -1.40
C LEU A 93 10.32 11.10 -2.83
N TYR A 94 10.22 9.88 -3.35
CA TYR A 94 9.49 9.57 -4.57
C TYR A 94 8.49 8.43 -4.31
N VAL A 95 7.53 8.20 -5.20
CA VAL A 95 6.67 7.02 -5.11
C VAL A 95 7.36 5.84 -5.78
N TYR A 96 7.72 4.84 -4.99
CA TYR A 96 8.30 3.59 -5.47
C TYR A 96 7.28 2.78 -6.29
N HIS A 97 6.09 2.56 -5.74
CA HIS A 97 4.94 2.09 -6.50
C HIS A 97 3.61 2.47 -5.82
N THR A 98 2.54 2.37 -6.59
CA THR A 98 1.19 2.29 -6.03
C THR A 98 0.54 0.99 -6.44
N LYS A 99 -0.29 0.45 -5.53
CA LYS A 99 -1.02 -0.80 -5.72
C LYS A 99 -2.43 -0.65 -5.18
N CYS A 100 -3.45 -0.74 -6.03
CA CYS A 100 -4.84 -0.81 -5.60
C CYS A 100 -5.24 -2.28 -5.48
N ASN A 101 -5.55 -2.75 -4.27
CA ASN A 101 -6.07 -4.09 -4.04
C ASN A 101 -7.60 -4.04 -3.94
N LEU A 102 -8.25 -4.69 -4.89
CA LEU A 102 -9.71 -4.73 -5.05
C LEU A 102 -10.21 -6.11 -4.63
N LYS A 103 -10.28 -6.36 -3.33
CA LYS A 103 -10.75 -7.63 -2.78
C LYS A 103 -12.26 -7.72 -2.94
N GLU A 104 -12.71 -8.58 -3.86
CA GLU A 104 -14.11 -8.73 -4.22
C GLU A 104 -14.94 -9.31 -3.07
N ALA A 105 -16.24 -8.96 -3.04
CA ALA A 105 -17.20 -9.51 -2.09
C ALA A 105 -17.29 -11.04 -2.22
N ILE A 106 -17.36 -11.75 -1.12
CA ILE A 106 -17.55 -13.20 -0.99
C ILE A 106 -16.34 -14.03 -1.48
N VAL A 107 -15.73 -13.68 -2.61
CA VAL A 107 -14.70 -14.50 -3.29
C VAL A 107 -13.27 -13.94 -3.17
N GLY A 108 -13.11 -12.74 -2.62
CA GLY A 108 -11.79 -12.10 -2.49
C GLY A 108 -10.78 -12.96 -1.75
N GLU A 109 -9.65 -13.26 -2.41
CA GLU A 109 -8.64 -14.21 -1.95
C GLU A 109 -7.85 -13.75 -0.73
N ILE A 110 -7.19 -14.70 -0.07
CA ILE A 110 -6.27 -14.42 1.04
C ILE A 110 -4.96 -13.82 0.55
N TRP A 111 -4.29 -13.11 1.46
CA TRP A 111 -2.89 -12.73 1.36
C TRP A 111 -2.18 -13.34 2.56
N GLN A 112 -1.30 -14.30 2.31
CA GLN A 112 -0.53 -14.97 3.36
C GLN A 112 0.37 -14.00 4.11
N TRP A 113 0.81 -14.37 5.29
CA TRP A 113 1.74 -13.61 6.12
C TRP A 113 3.01 -13.30 5.36
N HIS A 114 3.36 -12.03 5.22
CA HIS A 114 4.51 -11.56 4.45
C HIS A 114 5.04 -10.23 4.97
N GLN A 115 6.23 -9.87 4.52
CA GLN A 115 6.80 -8.54 4.61
C GLN A 115 6.88 -7.96 3.20
N ASP A 116 6.43 -6.74 3.00
CA ASP A 116 6.49 -6.09 1.68
C ASP A 116 7.93 -5.95 1.19
N PHE A 117 8.88 -5.67 2.09
CA PHE A 117 10.29 -5.50 1.76
C PHE A 117 10.93 -6.76 1.15
N GLY A 118 10.42 -7.95 1.44
CA GLY A 118 10.87 -9.19 0.82
C GLY A 118 10.84 -9.14 -0.72
N TYR A 119 9.83 -8.46 -1.29
CA TYR A 119 9.77 -8.20 -2.73
C TYR A 119 10.68 -7.05 -3.18
N TRP A 120 10.71 -5.97 -2.41
CA TRP A 120 11.44 -4.76 -2.81
C TRP A 120 12.96 -4.95 -2.77
N ALA A 121 13.45 -5.78 -1.86
CA ALA A 121 14.84 -6.22 -1.85
C ALA A 121 15.23 -6.96 -3.15
N THR A 122 14.33 -7.79 -3.70
CA THR A 122 14.59 -8.48 -4.98
C THR A 122 14.57 -7.52 -6.18
N ASP A 123 13.94 -6.36 -6.07
CA ASP A 123 14.00 -5.29 -7.08
C ASP A 123 15.28 -4.44 -6.97
N GLY A 124 16.11 -4.69 -5.96
CA GLY A 124 17.38 -3.98 -5.74
C GLY A 124 17.29 -2.82 -4.75
N VAL A 125 16.17 -2.64 -4.03
CA VAL A 125 16.10 -1.67 -2.92
C VAL A 125 16.97 -2.17 -1.77
N GLN A 126 17.78 -1.27 -1.19
CA GLN A 126 18.80 -1.67 -0.22
C GLN A 126 18.30 -1.60 1.23
N GLU A 127 17.52 -0.57 1.57
CA GLU A 127 17.18 -0.25 2.95
C GLU A 127 15.66 -0.14 3.14
N ALA A 128 15.11 -0.95 4.04
CA ALA A 128 13.68 -0.88 4.41
C ALA A 128 13.35 0.41 5.17
N GLU A 129 14.28 0.89 5.98
CA GLU A 129 14.17 2.11 6.79
C GLU A 129 14.01 3.37 5.93
N GLY A 130 14.46 3.32 4.67
CA GLY A 130 14.23 4.37 3.67
C GLY A 130 12.84 4.39 3.07
N MET A 131 11.92 3.51 3.50
CA MET A 131 10.59 3.34 2.92
C MET A 131 9.47 3.35 3.94
N THR A 132 8.29 3.80 3.52
CA THR A 132 7.03 3.63 4.27
C THR A 132 5.86 3.47 3.31
N THR A 133 4.88 2.70 3.72
CA THR A 133 3.63 2.52 2.95
C THR A 133 2.51 3.31 3.59
N ALA A 134 1.80 4.10 2.79
CA ALA A 134 0.52 4.71 3.15
C ALA A 134 -0.62 3.89 2.52
N LEU A 135 -1.33 3.12 3.33
CA LEU A 135 -2.55 2.43 2.93
C LEU A 135 -3.72 3.39 3.12
N VAL A 136 -4.50 3.63 2.07
CA VAL A 136 -5.75 4.40 2.14
C VAL A 136 -6.94 3.46 1.96
N MET A 137 -7.86 3.47 2.89
CA MET A 137 -9.11 2.72 2.82
C MET A 137 -10.09 3.43 1.91
N LEU A 138 -10.26 2.96 0.66
CA LEU A 138 -11.25 3.48 -0.28
C LEU A 138 -12.68 2.99 0.05
N SER A 139 -12.79 1.89 0.77
CA SER A 139 -14.02 1.35 1.33
C SER A 139 -13.82 0.99 2.80
N GLU A 140 -14.90 0.72 3.52
CA GLU A 140 -14.79 0.26 4.91
C GLU A 140 -13.99 -1.05 4.99
N ALA A 141 -13.06 -1.12 5.94
CA ALA A 141 -12.32 -2.33 6.27
C ALA A 141 -12.88 -2.94 7.56
N THR A 142 -13.35 -4.18 7.45
CA THR A 142 -13.88 -4.96 8.58
C THR A 142 -13.21 -6.33 8.63
N GLU A 143 -13.25 -7.00 9.75
CA GLU A 143 -12.67 -8.34 9.89
C GLU A 143 -13.30 -9.33 8.91
N ILE A 144 -14.64 -9.39 8.84
CA ILE A 144 -15.35 -10.26 7.90
C ILE A 144 -15.11 -9.85 6.43
N GLY A 145 -14.75 -8.59 6.17
CA GLY A 145 -14.37 -8.07 4.85
C GLY A 145 -12.93 -8.40 4.45
N GLY A 146 -12.22 -9.19 5.27
CA GLY A 146 -10.83 -9.57 5.02
C GLY A 146 -9.89 -8.37 5.16
N CYS A 147 -9.98 -7.61 6.27
CA CYS A 147 -9.01 -6.55 6.59
C CYS A 147 -7.59 -7.12 6.71
N LEU A 148 -6.60 -6.24 6.76
CA LEU A 148 -5.25 -6.66 7.10
C LEU A 148 -5.17 -6.97 8.59
N TYR A 149 -4.28 -7.90 8.93
CA TYR A 149 -3.82 -8.15 10.29
C TYR A 149 -2.33 -7.86 10.36
N PHE A 150 -1.90 -7.07 11.34
CA PHE A 150 -0.50 -6.76 11.60
C PHE A 150 -0.06 -7.40 12.91
N ILE A 151 1.17 -7.93 12.96
CA ILE A 151 1.83 -8.31 14.21
C ILE A 151 2.59 -7.06 14.70
N PRO A 152 2.07 -6.32 15.72
CA PRO A 152 2.68 -5.08 16.18
C PRO A 152 4.10 -5.32 16.69
N GLY A 153 5.05 -4.48 16.28
CA GLY A 153 6.46 -4.62 16.70
C GLY A 153 7.29 -5.59 15.87
N SER A 154 6.68 -6.44 15.03
CA SER A 154 7.41 -7.45 14.23
C SER A 154 8.45 -6.88 13.26
N HIS A 155 8.31 -5.60 12.88
CA HIS A 155 9.29 -4.89 12.03
C HIS A 155 10.69 -4.82 12.68
N LYS A 156 10.77 -4.87 14.03
CA LYS A 156 12.04 -4.83 14.79
C LYS A 156 12.89 -6.08 14.57
N ARG A 157 12.28 -7.18 14.11
CA ARG A 157 13.00 -8.41 13.74
C ARG A 157 13.82 -8.22 12.47
N GLY A 158 13.61 -7.13 11.73
CA GLY A 158 14.21 -6.92 10.42
C GLY A 158 13.62 -7.84 9.35
N GLN A 159 14.39 -8.08 8.28
CA GLN A 159 13.95 -8.94 7.20
C GLN A 159 14.04 -10.42 7.59
N ILE A 160 12.92 -11.11 7.47
CA ILE A 160 12.82 -12.57 7.66
C ILE A 160 13.04 -13.22 6.29
N PRO A 161 13.89 -14.27 6.17
CA PRO A 161 14.08 -15.00 4.92
C PRO A 161 12.74 -15.54 4.42
N PRO A 162 12.25 -15.09 3.23
CA PRO A 162 10.93 -15.48 2.77
C PRO A 162 10.94 -16.88 2.13
N ALA A 163 9.80 -17.57 2.20
CA ALA A 163 9.51 -18.78 1.45
C ALA A 163 8.57 -18.47 0.28
N LEU A 164 8.76 -19.10 -0.87
CA LEU A 164 7.87 -18.94 -2.02
C LEU A 164 6.63 -19.81 -1.85
N ASP A 165 5.45 -19.19 -1.83
CA ASP A 165 4.15 -19.88 -1.89
C ASP A 165 3.56 -19.71 -3.30
N GLU A 166 3.33 -20.84 -3.98
CA GLU A 166 2.73 -20.90 -5.31
C GLU A 166 1.33 -21.51 -5.30
N THR A 167 0.81 -21.83 -4.12
CA THR A 167 -0.39 -22.67 -3.98
C THR A 167 -1.62 -21.93 -3.44
N THR A 168 -1.41 -20.92 -2.61
CA THR A 168 -2.50 -20.31 -1.85
C THR A 168 -3.21 -19.18 -2.58
N THR A 169 -2.51 -18.46 -3.45
CA THR A 169 -3.06 -17.30 -4.18
C THR A 169 -2.99 -17.49 -5.69
N SER A 170 -3.64 -16.60 -6.45
CA SER A 170 -3.64 -16.64 -7.93
C SER A 170 -2.28 -16.39 -8.57
N TYR A 171 -1.29 -15.94 -7.79
CA TYR A 171 0.10 -15.77 -8.22
C TYR A 171 1.05 -16.05 -7.05
N SER A 172 2.30 -16.39 -7.40
CA SER A 172 3.34 -16.68 -6.41
C SER A 172 3.55 -15.53 -5.42
N LEU A 173 3.62 -15.85 -4.14
CA LEU A 173 3.79 -14.89 -3.05
C LEU A 173 5.01 -15.27 -2.22
N TRP A 174 5.89 -14.31 -1.94
CA TRP A 174 6.93 -14.47 -0.93
C TRP A 174 6.32 -14.31 0.45
N THR A 175 6.33 -15.38 1.25
CA THR A 175 5.66 -15.46 2.56
C THR A 175 6.66 -15.60 3.67
N VAL A 176 6.27 -15.20 4.89
CA VAL A 176 7.00 -15.53 6.12
C VAL A 176 6.66 -16.97 6.49
N PRO A 177 7.66 -17.83 6.76
CA PRO A 177 7.42 -19.21 7.17
C PRO A 177 6.52 -19.30 8.42
N LYS A 178 5.69 -20.36 8.47
CA LYS A 178 4.70 -20.55 9.55
C LYS A 178 5.33 -20.48 10.95
N ASP A 179 6.47 -21.12 11.13
CA ASP A 179 7.11 -21.19 12.45
C ASP A 179 7.63 -19.81 12.89
N ASP A 180 8.18 -19.01 11.95
CA ASP A 180 8.56 -17.62 12.21
C ASP A 180 7.35 -16.75 12.59
N VAL A 181 6.18 -16.96 11.95
CA VAL A 181 4.95 -16.25 12.31
C VAL A 181 4.51 -16.60 13.73
N ILE A 182 4.57 -17.89 14.11
CA ILE A 182 4.22 -18.35 15.47
C ILE A 182 5.18 -17.75 16.49
N ASP A 183 6.48 -17.76 16.22
CA ASP A 183 7.50 -17.19 17.10
C ASP A 183 7.31 -15.68 17.29
N LEU A 184 6.99 -14.95 16.20
CA LEU A 184 6.68 -13.51 16.28
C LEU A 184 5.44 -13.22 17.13
N MET A 185 4.38 -14.04 17.02
CA MET A 185 3.21 -13.92 17.87
C MET A 185 3.54 -14.21 19.34
N GLY A 186 4.45 -15.15 19.58
CA GLY A 186 4.97 -15.43 20.94
C GLY A 186 5.77 -14.28 21.52
N GLU A 187 6.54 -13.56 20.69
CA GLU A 187 7.41 -12.45 21.11
C GLU A 187 6.66 -11.12 21.22
N TYR A 188 5.79 -10.80 20.25
CA TYR A 188 5.16 -9.48 20.13
C TYR A 188 3.66 -9.47 20.43
N GLY A 189 3.06 -10.64 20.67
CA GLY A 189 1.62 -10.78 20.91
C GLY A 189 0.80 -11.06 19.66
N ASP A 190 -0.51 -11.25 19.86
CA ASP A 190 -1.45 -11.59 18.81
C ASP A 190 -1.57 -10.50 17.74
N PRO A 191 -1.86 -10.86 16.48
CA PRO A 191 -2.10 -9.91 15.42
C PRO A 191 -3.31 -9.02 15.70
N VAL A 192 -3.21 -7.77 15.31
CA VAL A 192 -4.32 -6.81 15.44
C VAL A 192 -4.99 -6.57 14.09
N PRO A 193 -6.34 -6.54 14.03
CA PRO A 193 -7.06 -6.21 12.81
C PRO A 193 -6.94 -4.73 12.47
N ILE A 194 -6.63 -4.43 11.22
CA ILE A 194 -6.56 -3.07 10.69
C ILE A 194 -7.92 -2.72 10.08
N VAL A 195 -8.83 -2.33 10.95
CA VAL A 195 -10.20 -1.94 10.59
C VAL A 195 -10.35 -0.41 10.56
N GLY A 196 -11.29 0.08 9.75
CA GLY A 196 -11.54 1.51 9.67
C GLY A 196 -12.61 1.90 8.67
N LYS A 197 -13.11 3.12 8.81
CA LYS A 197 -14.06 3.74 7.88
C LYS A 197 -13.31 4.19 6.60
N PRO A 198 -14.04 4.36 5.47
CA PRO A 198 -13.44 4.96 4.27
C PRO A 198 -12.74 6.27 4.60
N GLY A 199 -11.59 6.52 4.00
CA GLY A 199 -10.77 7.71 4.24
C GLY A 199 -9.75 7.57 5.37
N THR A 200 -9.77 6.46 6.10
CA THR A 200 -8.70 6.12 7.05
C THR A 200 -7.41 5.84 6.27
N VAL A 201 -6.30 6.38 6.77
CA VAL A 201 -4.95 6.10 6.26
C VAL A 201 -4.14 5.39 7.32
N VAL A 202 -3.41 4.36 6.93
CA VAL A 202 -2.47 3.64 7.81
C VAL A 202 -1.08 3.76 7.22
N LEU A 203 -0.17 4.38 7.97
CA LEU A 203 1.25 4.39 7.63
C LEU A 203 1.92 3.21 8.31
N PHE A 204 2.71 2.41 7.57
CA PHE A 204 3.34 1.23 8.13
C PHE A 204 4.73 0.93 7.54
N HIS A 205 5.55 0.29 8.35
CA HIS A 205 6.93 -0.08 8.04
C HIS A 205 6.99 -1.28 7.09
N PRO A 206 7.92 -1.32 6.11
CA PRO A 206 8.07 -2.41 5.14
C PRO A 206 8.34 -3.80 5.74
N HIS A 207 8.94 -3.84 6.91
CA HIS A 207 9.21 -5.10 7.64
C HIS A 207 8.07 -5.55 8.54
N ILE A 208 6.96 -4.79 8.68
CA ILE A 208 5.81 -5.28 9.47
C ILE A 208 5.27 -6.58 8.86
N VAL A 209 5.17 -7.62 9.67
CA VAL A 209 4.59 -8.89 9.21
C VAL A 209 3.08 -8.76 9.21
N HIS A 210 2.49 -9.00 8.05
CA HIS A 210 1.06 -8.81 7.85
C HIS A 210 0.46 -9.80 6.86
N GLY A 211 -0.86 -9.95 6.94
CA GLY A 211 -1.63 -10.80 6.04
C GLY A 211 -3.09 -10.39 6.03
N SER A 212 -3.92 -11.04 5.22
CA SER A 212 -5.37 -10.82 5.25
C SER A 212 -6.15 -12.07 4.83
N GLY A 213 -7.22 -12.38 5.54
CA GLY A 213 -8.13 -13.48 5.23
C GLY A 213 -8.99 -13.23 3.98
N HIS A 214 -9.87 -14.19 3.66
CA HIS A 214 -10.89 -14.03 2.64
C HIS A 214 -11.85 -12.87 2.96
N ASN A 215 -12.43 -12.29 1.92
CA ASN A 215 -13.58 -11.43 2.09
C ASN A 215 -14.85 -12.30 2.10
N MET A 216 -15.43 -12.48 3.27
CA MET A 216 -16.70 -13.21 3.47
C MET A 216 -17.90 -12.26 3.58
N SER A 217 -17.69 -10.96 3.38
CA SER A 217 -18.75 -9.95 3.43
C SER A 217 -19.42 -9.77 2.07
N ARG A 218 -20.63 -9.20 2.07
CA ARG A 218 -21.33 -8.81 0.85
C ARG A 218 -20.78 -7.56 0.15
N TYR A 219 -19.73 -6.94 0.70
CA TYR A 219 -19.14 -5.71 0.17
C TYR A 219 -17.71 -5.97 -0.28
N SER A 220 -17.32 -5.43 -1.43
CA SER A 220 -15.93 -5.44 -1.85
C SER A 220 -15.10 -4.48 -1.00
N ARG A 221 -13.86 -4.87 -0.68
CA ARG A 221 -12.91 -4.07 0.07
C ARG A 221 -11.83 -3.52 -0.86
N TRP A 222 -11.79 -2.20 -1.01
CA TRP A 222 -10.86 -1.51 -1.87
C TRP A 222 -9.85 -0.70 -1.06
N HIS A 223 -8.58 -1.00 -1.24
CA HIS A 223 -7.47 -0.28 -0.64
C HIS A 223 -6.50 0.19 -1.72
N ILE A 224 -5.91 1.37 -1.51
CA ILE A 224 -4.72 1.78 -2.25
C ILE A 224 -3.53 1.86 -1.30
N TYR A 225 -2.38 1.39 -1.77
CA TYR A 225 -1.09 1.48 -1.13
C TYR A 225 -0.23 2.45 -1.94
N VAL A 226 0.27 3.50 -1.29
CA VAL A 226 1.25 4.43 -1.82
C VAL A 226 2.55 4.17 -1.08
N VAL A 227 3.55 3.66 -1.77
CA VAL A 227 4.85 3.34 -1.17
C VAL A 227 5.81 4.48 -1.46
N TYR A 228 6.18 5.21 -0.42
CA TYR A 228 7.20 6.24 -0.46
C TYR A 228 8.58 5.65 -0.24
N ASN A 229 9.56 6.16 -0.96
CA ASN A 229 10.96 5.78 -0.80
C ASN A 229 11.84 7.03 -0.89
N GLN A 230 12.95 7.03 -0.16
CA GLN A 230 14.00 8.03 -0.27
C GLN A 230 14.68 7.96 -1.66
N VAL A 231 15.00 9.10 -2.24
CA VAL A 231 15.64 9.15 -3.57
C VAL A 231 17.00 8.44 -3.57
N ASP A 232 17.72 8.52 -2.47
CA ASP A 232 19.04 7.88 -2.34
C ASP A 232 18.95 6.35 -2.14
N ASN A 233 17.75 5.84 -1.78
CA ASN A 233 17.44 4.41 -1.64
C ASN A 233 16.77 3.82 -2.89
N LYS A 234 16.94 4.43 -4.06
CA LYS A 234 16.40 3.90 -5.33
C LYS A 234 16.97 2.52 -5.65
N PRO A 235 16.19 1.64 -6.31
CA PRO A 235 16.65 0.30 -6.68
C PRO A 235 17.97 0.30 -7.44
N GLN A 236 18.87 -0.60 -7.08
CA GLN A 236 20.07 -0.91 -7.84
C GLN A 236 19.70 -1.89 -8.96
N PRO A 237 20.47 -1.92 -10.08
CA PRO A 237 20.22 -2.85 -11.16
C PRO A 237 20.27 -4.31 -10.69
N VAL A 238 19.26 -5.11 -11.08
CA VAL A 238 19.17 -6.53 -10.77
C VAL A 238 19.08 -7.37 -12.04
N GLN A 239 19.46 -8.65 -11.96
CA GLN A 239 19.48 -9.55 -13.13
C GLN A 239 18.09 -9.86 -13.69
N LYS A 240 17.06 -9.90 -12.83
CA LYS A 240 15.68 -10.21 -13.20
C LYS A 240 14.74 -9.15 -12.60
N PRO A 241 14.65 -7.96 -13.19
CA PRO A 241 13.72 -6.94 -12.72
C PRO A 241 12.28 -7.41 -12.90
N ARG A 242 11.39 -6.95 -12.02
CA ARG A 242 9.96 -7.10 -12.23
C ARG A 242 9.52 -6.28 -13.46
N ALA A 243 8.31 -6.54 -13.97
CA ALA A 243 7.76 -5.81 -15.11
C ALA A 243 7.75 -4.28 -14.83
N GLU A 244 8.06 -3.48 -15.82
CA GLU A 244 8.15 -2.01 -15.72
C GLU A 244 6.86 -1.34 -15.20
N TRP A 245 5.72 -2.00 -15.41
CA TRP A 245 4.44 -1.49 -14.91
C TRP A 245 4.20 -1.76 -13.40
N VAL A 246 5.12 -2.42 -12.70
CA VAL A 246 5.00 -2.66 -11.23
C VAL A 246 5.61 -1.53 -10.42
N VAL A 247 6.82 -1.11 -10.76
CA VAL A 247 7.60 -0.13 -9.98
C VAL A 247 7.87 1.13 -10.80
N SER A 248 7.97 2.26 -10.12
CA SER A 248 8.28 3.53 -10.77
C SER A 248 9.74 3.58 -11.22
N THR A 249 9.95 4.13 -12.40
CA THR A 249 11.27 4.52 -12.91
C THR A 249 11.54 6.03 -12.77
N ASN A 250 10.58 6.78 -12.24
CA ASN A 250 10.70 8.21 -11.98
C ASN A 250 11.15 8.46 -10.53
N PHE A 251 12.42 8.76 -10.33
CA PHE A 251 13.02 9.00 -9.02
C PHE A 251 13.10 10.49 -8.65
N LYS A 252 12.37 11.36 -9.35
CA LYS A 252 12.33 12.79 -9.02
C LYS A 252 11.65 12.99 -7.68
N PRO A 253 12.22 13.84 -6.78
CA PRO A 253 11.58 14.17 -5.53
C PRO A 253 10.17 14.71 -5.73
N LEU A 254 9.22 14.22 -4.93
CA LEU A 254 7.86 14.72 -4.94
C LEU A 254 7.78 16.13 -4.38
N THR A 255 6.93 16.94 -4.99
CA THR A 255 6.47 18.23 -4.46
C THR A 255 5.00 18.11 -4.09
N THR A 256 4.60 18.75 -3.01
CA THR A 256 3.18 18.82 -2.63
C THR A 256 2.35 19.52 -3.69
N VAL A 257 1.09 19.15 -3.78
CA VAL A 257 0.06 19.83 -4.55
C VAL A 257 -0.91 20.54 -3.61
N ASP A 258 -1.87 21.30 -4.17
CA ASP A 258 -2.97 21.86 -3.39
C ASP A 258 -3.73 20.72 -2.68
N ASP A 259 -4.19 20.96 -1.45
CA ASP A 259 -4.86 19.93 -0.64
C ASP A 259 -6.23 19.53 -1.21
N ALA A 260 -6.80 20.32 -2.12
CA ALA A 260 -8.02 20.00 -2.87
C ALA A 260 -7.75 19.43 -4.28
N ALA A 261 -6.50 19.09 -4.63
CA ALA A 261 -6.10 18.71 -5.99
C ALA A 261 -6.85 17.49 -6.55
N ILE A 262 -7.28 16.53 -5.71
CA ILE A 262 -8.07 15.38 -6.16
C ILE A 262 -9.38 15.82 -6.82
N LEU A 263 -10.02 16.88 -6.29
CA LEU A 263 -11.31 17.38 -6.77
C LEU A 263 -11.18 18.46 -7.86
N ALA A 264 -10.01 19.02 -8.07
CA ALA A 264 -9.80 20.09 -9.05
C ALA A 264 -10.17 19.65 -10.48
N GLN A 265 -10.09 18.37 -10.77
CA GLN A 265 -10.37 17.78 -12.08
C GLN A 265 -11.85 17.64 -12.42
N ARG A 266 -12.73 17.51 -11.41
CA ARG A 266 -14.18 17.54 -11.65
C ARG A 266 -14.63 18.83 -12.38
N LYS A 267 -13.94 19.94 -12.11
CA LYS A 267 -14.26 21.25 -12.73
C LYS A 267 -13.89 21.32 -14.21
N THR A 268 -12.86 20.59 -14.62
CA THR A 268 -12.37 20.60 -16.02
C THR A 268 -13.18 19.68 -16.94
N LEU A 269 -13.80 18.62 -16.40
CA LEU A 269 -14.66 17.69 -17.16
C LEU A 269 -16.12 18.17 -17.25
N ALA A 270 -16.54 19.13 -16.43
CA ALA A 270 -17.89 19.70 -16.39
C ALA A 270 -18.00 21.05 -17.13
N ALA A 271 -16.92 21.58 -17.66
CA ALA A 271 -16.82 22.79 -18.49
C ALA A 271 -16.56 22.42 -19.96
#